data_12613e8bee842891bd1e59f4b81bd999
#
_entry.id   12613e8bee842891bd1e59f4b81bd999
#
_cell.length_a   1.000
_cell.length_b   1.000
_cell.length_c   1.000
_cell.angle_alpha   90.00
_cell.angle_beta   90.00
_cell.angle_gamma   90.00
#
_symmetry.space_group_name_H-M   'P 1'
#
loop_
_entity.id
_entity.type
_entity.pdbx_description
1 polymer ?
#
loop_
_entity_poly.entity_id
_entity_poly.type
_entity_poly.pdbx_seq_one_letter_code
_entity_poly.pdbx_strand_id
1 'polypeptide(L)'
;IAMDHVVESHGVTQVWEDTGYTGAGSVVSIIDTGIDGTHVGLDDLDDDNSTNDSKIIAFYDAVNSPELENGTEVFPYDDQGHGTHCAGITAGTGAPDFAYVGVAPQAQLVGVKVLDEGGSGSFATVMAGMEWTVDHRHDFNIRAASMSLGGFGLIEWTSSEEESVNRMANEMVRNGIALFIAAGNSAVSAQIGTPGSAEDVITVGALDKDTKIAVYSSQGPTEEGRVKPNIAFVGSSVMSVEANTGTGYTSMSGTSMATPGAAGVAALMYQANPDLSPFDIRNIMQETSTYRQCHYMGANEPCAEDGIPKNRQNNVYGHGQVEALPAVMEAANLVYGFTNTIDINLNTPITDNNRVHIGPNDKIAFDINGDVDKIQWRTWDMRDDWMDLTTYDSGLDSFEIEYSMFVDRLKYLPGNEIEGNQTLLIRAIKNTNSSANEVVHIQIMGNTEMPTTNKDSPSLPFGFVIFTSIMIALYKTRRID
;
A
#
# COMPACT_ATOMS: atom_id res chain seq x y z
N ILE A 1 -8.27 0.65 24.92
CA ILE A 1 -8.01 -0.79 25.00
C ILE A 1 -7.97 -1.26 23.57
N ALA A 2 -6.78 -1.49 23.13
CA ALA A 2 -6.44 -1.73 21.72
C ALA A 2 -6.96 -3.08 21.21
N MET A 3 -6.88 -3.28 19.90
CA MET A 3 -7.17 -4.51 19.16
C MET A 3 -6.56 -5.71 19.88
N ASP A 4 -7.23 -6.10 20.92
CA ASP A 4 -6.80 -7.15 21.85
C ASP A 4 -5.25 -7.16 22.03
N HIS A 5 -4.37 -7.67 22.06
CA HIS A 5 -2.93 -7.54 22.27
C HIS A 5 -2.12 -7.29 20.96
N VAL A 6 -2.75 -7.19 19.78
CA VAL A 6 -2.01 -7.09 18.51
C VAL A 6 -1.18 -5.81 18.41
N VAL A 7 -1.82 -4.65 18.63
CA VAL A 7 -1.13 -3.35 18.54
C VAL A 7 -0.08 -3.17 19.64
N GLU A 8 -0.33 -3.73 20.84
CA GLU A 8 0.64 -3.72 21.95
C GLU A 8 1.85 -4.60 21.65
N SER A 9 1.62 -5.84 21.15
CA SER A 9 2.68 -6.81 20.87
C SER A 9 3.68 -6.35 19.84
N HIS A 10 3.28 -5.45 18.96
CA HIS A 10 4.11 -4.92 17.88
C HIS A 10 4.57 -3.47 18.12
N GLY A 11 4.32 -2.89 19.29
CA GLY A 11 4.74 -1.53 19.63
C GLY A 11 4.00 -0.44 18.84
N VAL A 12 2.81 -0.73 18.29
CA VAL A 12 2.02 0.23 17.51
C VAL A 12 1.47 1.33 18.42
N THR A 13 1.00 1.00 19.62
CA THR A 13 0.52 1.97 20.59
C THR A 13 1.60 3.01 20.92
N GLN A 14 2.87 2.57 21.02
CA GLN A 14 3.99 3.48 21.25
C GLN A 14 4.24 4.40 20.06
N VAL A 15 4.03 3.94 18.82
CA VAL A 15 4.11 4.82 17.64
C VAL A 15 3.09 5.95 17.77
N TRP A 16 1.84 5.63 18.10
CA TRP A 16 0.79 6.65 18.25
C TRP A 16 1.12 7.65 19.36
N GLU A 17 1.59 7.15 20.52
CA GLU A 17 1.90 7.97 21.70
C GLU A 17 3.15 8.84 21.52
N ASP A 18 4.23 8.27 20.96
CA ASP A 18 5.54 8.94 20.89
C ASP A 18 5.68 9.85 19.67
N THR A 19 4.99 9.53 18.55
CA THR A 19 5.16 10.25 17.28
C THR A 19 3.89 10.96 16.81
N GLY A 20 2.72 10.54 17.28
CA GLY A 20 1.44 10.99 16.77
C GLY A 20 1.08 10.40 15.40
N TYR A 21 1.86 9.46 14.87
CA TYR A 21 1.59 8.83 13.58
C TYR A 21 0.51 7.76 13.71
N THR A 22 -0.55 7.92 12.94
CA THR A 22 -1.74 7.06 12.93
C THR A 22 -2.12 6.59 11.53
N GLY A 23 -1.24 6.86 10.54
CA GLY A 23 -1.42 6.51 9.13
C GLY A 23 -2.02 7.63 8.28
N ALA A 24 -2.19 8.85 8.82
CA ALA A 24 -2.77 9.96 8.08
C ALA A 24 -2.01 10.24 6.77
N GLY A 25 -2.76 10.45 5.66
CA GLY A 25 -2.21 10.67 4.34
C GLY A 25 -1.71 9.41 3.61
N SER A 26 -1.78 8.25 4.26
CA SER A 26 -1.43 6.96 3.64
C SER A 26 -2.68 6.24 3.12
N VAL A 27 -2.53 5.52 2.01
CA VAL A 27 -3.60 4.71 1.43
C VAL A 27 -3.14 3.26 1.28
N VAL A 28 -3.97 2.33 1.75
CA VAL A 28 -3.72 0.89 1.65
C VAL A 28 -4.82 0.22 0.84
N SER A 29 -4.45 -0.52 -0.20
CA SER A 29 -5.40 -1.35 -0.95
C SER A 29 -5.60 -2.69 -0.24
N ILE A 30 -6.85 -3.10 -0.05
CA ILE A 30 -7.26 -4.42 0.45
C ILE A 30 -7.78 -5.23 -0.73
N ILE A 31 -6.98 -6.17 -1.22
CA ILE A 31 -7.31 -7.03 -2.36
C ILE A 31 -7.81 -8.35 -1.82
N ASP A 32 -9.15 -8.51 -1.72
CA ASP A 32 -9.79 -9.59 -0.96
C ASP A 32 -11.24 -9.85 -1.41
N THR A 33 -12.16 -10.19 -0.48
CA THR A 33 -13.60 -10.44 -0.72
C THR A 33 -14.44 -9.17 -0.86
N GLY A 34 -13.89 -8.00 -0.57
CA GLY A 34 -14.54 -6.70 -0.52
C GLY A 34 -14.31 -5.99 0.81
N ILE A 35 -14.98 -4.86 1.02
CA ILE A 35 -15.00 -4.11 2.30
C ILE A 35 -16.43 -3.62 2.53
N ASP A 36 -16.97 -3.88 3.71
CA ASP A 36 -18.28 -3.33 4.13
C ASP A 36 -18.14 -1.84 4.51
N GLY A 37 -18.46 -0.96 3.57
CA GLY A 37 -18.44 0.48 3.75
C GLY A 37 -19.58 1.04 4.59
N THR A 38 -20.44 0.21 5.18
CA THR A 38 -21.54 0.62 6.06
C THR A 38 -21.25 0.39 7.55
N HIS A 39 -20.13 -0.28 7.87
CA HIS A 39 -19.75 -0.54 9.24
C HIS A 39 -19.11 0.69 9.87
N VAL A 40 -19.60 1.10 11.06
CA VAL A 40 -19.16 2.33 11.76
C VAL A 40 -17.64 2.44 12.02
N GLY A 41 -16.90 1.36 12.00
CA GLY A 41 -15.44 1.38 12.12
C GLY A 41 -14.72 1.53 10.78
N LEU A 42 -15.45 1.68 9.65
CA LEU A 42 -14.91 1.77 8.30
C LEU A 42 -15.66 2.76 7.38
N ASP A 43 -16.72 3.42 7.87
CA ASP A 43 -17.54 4.33 7.06
C ASP A 43 -16.97 5.76 7.04
N ASP A 44 -16.30 6.16 8.07
CA ASP A 44 -15.73 7.49 8.26
C ASP A 44 -14.25 7.40 8.63
N LEU A 45 -13.46 8.45 8.33
CA LEU A 45 -12.02 8.42 8.56
C LEU A 45 -11.64 8.61 10.02
N ASP A 46 -12.36 9.49 10.73
CA ASP A 46 -12.04 9.88 12.10
C ASP A 46 -13.21 9.76 13.10
N ASP A 47 -14.37 9.22 12.64
CA ASP A 47 -15.63 9.10 13.38
C ASP A 47 -16.22 10.46 13.86
N ASP A 48 -15.83 11.56 13.23
CA ASP A 48 -16.44 12.87 13.44
C ASP A 48 -17.52 13.12 12.37
N ASN A 49 -18.75 12.79 12.67
CA ASN A 49 -19.90 12.97 11.77
C ASN A 49 -20.14 14.43 11.29
N SER A 50 -19.32 15.38 11.70
CA SER A 50 -19.34 16.76 11.20
C SER A 50 -18.44 16.95 9.97
N THR A 51 -17.51 16.05 9.73
CA THR A 51 -16.68 15.96 8.53
C THR A 51 -17.33 15.04 7.49
N ASN A 52 -16.89 15.11 6.26
CA ASN A 52 -17.38 14.25 5.18
C ASN A 52 -16.16 13.61 4.50
N ASP A 53 -15.42 12.85 5.29
CA ASP A 53 -14.18 12.20 4.89
C ASP A 53 -14.31 10.68 4.97
N SER A 54 -14.47 10.07 3.81
CA SER A 54 -14.60 8.62 3.67
C SER A 54 -13.31 7.89 4.06
N LYS A 55 -13.44 6.84 4.86
CA LYS A 55 -12.38 5.86 5.10
C LYS A 55 -12.03 5.10 3.82
N ILE A 56 -13.04 4.66 3.07
CA ILE A 56 -12.87 3.91 1.81
C ILE A 56 -13.05 4.89 0.66
N ILE A 57 -11.96 5.23 -0.01
CA ILE A 57 -11.94 6.28 -1.05
C ILE A 57 -12.16 5.74 -2.47
N ALA A 58 -11.98 4.42 -2.67
CA ALA A 58 -12.27 3.76 -3.93
C ALA A 58 -12.63 2.29 -3.70
N PHE A 59 -13.39 1.73 -4.64
CA PHE A 59 -13.78 0.32 -4.64
C PHE A 59 -13.87 -0.21 -6.07
N TYR A 60 -13.18 -1.31 -6.35
CA TYR A 60 -13.23 -2.03 -7.61
C TYR A 60 -13.72 -3.47 -7.40
N ASP A 61 -14.70 -3.88 -8.19
CA ASP A 61 -15.27 -5.23 -8.14
C ASP A 61 -14.92 -6.01 -9.41
N ALA A 62 -13.82 -6.74 -9.35
CA ALA A 62 -13.36 -7.59 -10.44
C ALA A 62 -14.19 -8.87 -10.62
N VAL A 63 -15.12 -9.15 -9.70
CA VAL A 63 -15.94 -10.37 -9.70
C VAL A 63 -17.27 -10.14 -10.40
N ASN A 64 -18.02 -9.11 -9.97
CA ASN A 64 -19.40 -8.90 -10.39
C ASN A 64 -19.59 -7.70 -11.34
N SER A 65 -18.64 -6.76 -11.37
CA SER A 65 -18.75 -5.51 -12.13
C SER A 65 -17.40 -5.09 -12.71
N PRO A 66 -16.66 -5.99 -13.40
CA PRO A 66 -15.29 -5.71 -13.87
C PRO A 66 -15.21 -4.58 -14.90
N GLU A 67 -16.35 -4.20 -15.51
CA GLU A 67 -16.43 -3.08 -16.47
C GLU A 67 -16.53 -1.71 -15.82
N LEU A 68 -16.75 -1.63 -14.49
CA LEU A 68 -16.83 -0.37 -13.73
C LEU A 68 -15.47 -0.07 -13.10
N GLU A 69 -14.56 0.48 -13.91
CA GLU A 69 -13.14 0.58 -13.60
C GLU A 69 -12.72 1.88 -12.90
N ASN A 70 -13.59 2.89 -12.78
CA ASN A 70 -13.17 4.20 -12.24
C ASN A 70 -13.00 4.23 -10.70
N GLY A 71 -13.35 3.16 -10.00
CA GLY A 71 -13.19 3.01 -8.55
C GLY A 71 -14.21 3.74 -7.68
N THR A 72 -15.15 4.50 -8.26
CA THR A 72 -16.17 5.26 -7.51
C THR A 72 -17.61 4.93 -7.92
N GLU A 73 -17.80 3.98 -8.82
CA GLU A 73 -19.10 3.61 -9.39
C GLU A 73 -19.82 2.55 -8.56
N VAL A 74 -19.07 1.74 -7.84
CA VAL A 74 -19.61 0.68 -6.98
C VAL A 74 -19.46 1.10 -5.53
N PHE A 75 -20.56 1.05 -4.77
CA PHE A 75 -20.51 1.28 -3.33
C PHE A 75 -19.76 0.11 -2.65
N PRO A 76 -18.80 0.37 -1.74
CA PRO A 76 -18.05 -0.67 -1.07
C PRO A 76 -18.93 -1.65 -0.31
N TYR A 77 -18.80 -2.95 -0.61
CA TYR A 77 -19.53 -4.02 0.04
C TYR A 77 -18.65 -5.27 0.20
N ASP A 78 -19.05 -6.16 1.09
CA ASP A 78 -18.43 -7.47 1.30
C ASP A 78 -19.51 -8.52 1.57
N ASP A 79 -19.67 -9.47 0.68
CA ASP A 79 -20.64 -10.55 0.76
C ASP A 79 -20.12 -11.81 1.47
N GLN A 80 -18.86 -11.77 1.93
CA GLN A 80 -18.19 -12.88 2.63
C GLN A 80 -17.67 -12.49 4.01
N GLY A 81 -17.03 -11.32 4.15
CA GLY A 81 -16.60 -10.72 5.40
C GLY A 81 -15.10 -10.80 5.72
N HIS A 82 -14.32 -11.59 4.98
CA HIS A 82 -12.88 -11.74 5.23
C HIS A 82 -12.12 -10.45 4.92
N GLY A 83 -12.39 -9.80 3.78
CA GLY A 83 -11.74 -8.55 3.40
C GLY A 83 -12.09 -7.39 4.35
N THR A 84 -13.33 -7.33 4.84
CA THR A 84 -13.75 -6.36 5.86
C THR A 84 -12.98 -6.54 7.16
N HIS A 85 -12.78 -7.79 7.59
CA HIS A 85 -11.97 -8.10 8.76
C HIS A 85 -10.51 -7.64 8.57
N CYS A 86 -9.92 -7.90 7.40
CA CYS A 86 -8.57 -7.44 7.04
C CYS A 86 -8.48 -5.90 7.00
N ALA A 87 -9.49 -5.22 6.43
CA ALA A 87 -9.58 -3.76 6.41
C ALA A 87 -9.58 -3.15 7.82
N GLY A 88 -10.36 -3.74 8.73
CA GLY A 88 -10.41 -3.32 10.13
C GLY A 88 -9.08 -3.51 10.86
N ILE A 89 -8.32 -4.58 10.58
CA ILE A 89 -6.97 -4.78 11.14
C ILE A 89 -6.02 -3.68 10.65
N THR A 90 -6.08 -3.35 9.38
CA THR A 90 -5.22 -2.32 8.79
C THR A 90 -5.53 -0.94 9.35
N ALA A 91 -6.81 -0.51 9.29
CA ALA A 91 -7.16 0.89 9.47
C ALA A 91 -8.51 1.14 10.17
N GLY A 92 -9.12 0.15 10.81
CA GLY A 92 -10.39 0.35 11.53
C GLY A 92 -10.25 1.38 12.65
N THR A 93 -11.26 2.25 12.80
CA THR A 93 -11.27 3.27 13.86
C THR A 93 -11.58 2.68 15.22
N GLY A 94 -12.22 1.51 15.25
CA GLY A 94 -12.63 0.83 16.47
C GLY A 94 -14.02 1.26 16.99
N ALA A 95 -14.71 2.14 16.27
CA ALA A 95 -16.05 2.61 16.65
C ALA A 95 -17.06 1.44 16.75
N PRO A 96 -18.08 1.52 17.65
CA PRO A 96 -18.41 2.70 18.45
C PRO A 96 -17.67 2.80 19.80
N ASP A 97 -17.02 1.72 20.25
CA ASP A 97 -16.44 1.66 21.59
C ASP A 97 -14.92 1.93 21.61
N PHE A 98 -14.31 2.06 20.44
CA PHE A 98 -12.86 2.25 20.24
C PHE A 98 -12.02 1.15 20.91
N ALA A 99 -12.57 -0.05 21.00
CA ALA A 99 -11.94 -1.19 21.67
C ALA A 99 -10.97 -1.95 20.75
N TYR A 100 -11.24 -1.96 19.45
CA TYR A 100 -10.51 -2.75 18.45
C TYR A 100 -10.00 -1.85 17.31
N VAL A 101 -9.15 -0.90 17.66
CA VAL A 101 -8.55 0.06 16.73
C VAL A 101 -7.50 -0.62 15.85
N GLY A 102 -7.56 -0.42 14.55
CA GLY A 102 -6.59 -0.92 13.58
C GLY A 102 -5.19 -0.34 13.76
N VAL A 103 -4.22 -0.90 13.06
CA VAL A 103 -2.80 -0.51 13.18
C VAL A 103 -2.57 0.94 12.73
N ALA A 104 -3.25 1.39 11.69
CA ALA A 104 -3.15 2.74 11.13
C ALA A 104 -4.53 3.39 10.98
N PRO A 105 -5.17 3.79 12.11
CA PRO A 105 -6.58 4.15 12.12
C PRO A 105 -6.94 5.39 11.28
N GLN A 106 -5.99 6.24 10.94
CA GLN A 106 -6.21 7.38 10.04
C GLN A 106 -5.73 7.14 8.60
N ALA A 107 -5.29 5.92 8.27
CA ALA A 107 -5.05 5.56 6.87
C ALA A 107 -6.38 5.40 6.14
N GLN A 108 -6.41 5.82 4.87
CA GLN A 108 -7.52 5.55 3.96
C GLN A 108 -7.37 4.20 3.28
N LEU A 109 -8.46 3.66 2.81
CA LEU A 109 -8.54 2.34 2.21
C LEU A 109 -9.04 2.40 0.77
N VAL A 110 -8.54 1.48 -0.04
CA VAL A 110 -9.10 1.14 -1.36
C VAL A 110 -9.49 -0.33 -1.32
N GLY A 111 -10.76 -0.63 -1.57
CA GLY A 111 -11.25 -2.01 -1.64
C GLY A 111 -11.13 -2.56 -3.06
N VAL A 112 -10.55 -3.75 -3.21
CA VAL A 112 -10.47 -4.45 -4.50
C VAL A 112 -11.00 -5.87 -4.30
N LYS A 113 -12.26 -6.07 -4.73
CA LYS A 113 -12.92 -7.38 -4.60
C LYS A 113 -12.49 -8.29 -5.75
N VAL A 114 -11.71 -9.32 -5.39
CA VAL A 114 -11.22 -10.35 -6.33
C VAL A 114 -11.68 -11.76 -5.96
N LEU A 115 -12.29 -11.91 -4.80
CA LEU A 115 -12.87 -13.16 -4.30
C LEU A 115 -14.39 -13.03 -4.18
N ASP A 116 -15.09 -14.10 -4.51
CA ASP A 116 -16.55 -14.20 -4.47
C ASP A 116 -17.11 -14.39 -3.05
N GLU A 117 -18.43 -14.57 -2.93
CA GLU A 117 -19.16 -14.85 -1.68
C GLU A 117 -18.72 -16.14 -0.97
N GLY A 118 -18.07 -17.05 -1.69
CA GLY A 118 -17.48 -18.26 -1.14
C GLY A 118 -16.02 -18.09 -0.69
N GLY A 119 -15.45 -16.89 -0.84
CA GLY A 119 -14.04 -16.61 -0.56
C GLY A 119 -13.08 -17.20 -1.59
N SER A 120 -13.56 -17.43 -2.81
CA SER A 120 -12.78 -18.02 -3.91
C SER A 120 -12.68 -17.07 -5.09
N GLY A 121 -11.57 -17.14 -5.82
CA GLY A 121 -11.35 -16.36 -7.03
C GLY A 121 -10.45 -17.09 -8.01
N SER A 122 -10.62 -16.79 -9.30
CA SER A 122 -9.71 -17.29 -10.32
C SER A 122 -8.41 -16.47 -10.35
N PHE A 123 -7.32 -17.04 -10.79
CA PHE A 123 -6.09 -16.26 -11.01
C PHE A 123 -6.29 -15.08 -11.95
N ALA A 124 -7.17 -15.21 -12.93
CA ALA A 124 -7.51 -14.12 -13.85
C ALA A 124 -8.18 -12.95 -13.11
N THR A 125 -9.15 -13.25 -12.24
CA THR A 125 -9.85 -12.24 -11.43
C THR A 125 -8.89 -11.55 -10.45
N VAL A 126 -8.02 -12.34 -9.79
CA VAL A 126 -6.98 -11.81 -8.89
C VAL A 126 -6.02 -10.90 -9.64
N MET A 127 -5.54 -11.32 -10.83
CA MET A 127 -4.64 -10.49 -11.64
C MET A 127 -5.32 -9.21 -12.14
N ALA A 128 -6.61 -9.26 -12.50
CA ALA A 128 -7.37 -8.06 -12.89
C ALA A 128 -7.43 -7.03 -11.75
N GLY A 129 -7.67 -7.47 -10.51
CA GLY A 129 -7.62 -6.58 -9.34
C GLY A 129 -6.23 -6.01 -9.05
N MET A 130 -5.19 -6.81 -9.26
CA MET A 130 -3.80 -6.35 -9.13
C MET A 130 -3.44 -5.32 -10.20
N GLU A 131 -3.82 -5.57 -11.46
CA GLU A 131 -3.62 -4.65 -12.58
C GLU A 131 -4.34 -3.32 -12.34
N TRP A 132 -5.63 -3.39 -11.97
CA TRP A 132 -6.41 -2.20 -11.60
C TRP A 132 -5.73 -1.39 -10.50
N THR A 133 -5.22 -2.05 -9.45
CA THR A 133 -4.51 -1.39 -8.34
C THR A 133 -3.26 -0.65 -8.83
N VAL A 134 -2.51 -1.23 -9.76
CA VAL A 134 -1.33 -0.59 -10.38
C VAL A 134 -1.74 0.62 -11.21
N ASP A 135 -2.76 0.47 -12.06
CA ASP A 135 -3.20 1.52 -12.97
C ASP A 135 -3.75 2.75 -12.23
N HIS A 136 -4.43 2.53 -11.10
CA HIS A 136 -5.03 3.59 -10.29
C HIS A 136 -4.20 4.01 -9.08
N ARG A 137 -2.94 3.53 -8.95
CA ARG A 137 -2.09 3.85 -7.79
C ARG A 137 -1.85 5.35 -7.60
N HIS A 138 -1.78 6.11 -8.69
CA HIS A 138 -1.62 7.57 -8.63
C HIS A 138 -2.96 8.28 -8.42
N ASP A 139 -4.06 7.72 -8.93
CA ASP A 139 -5.38 8.30 -8.77
C ASP A 139 -5.82 8.35 -7.31
N PHE A 140 -5.46 7.32 -6.57
CA PHE A 140 -5.85 7.15 -5.17
C PHE A 140 -4.66 7.13 -4.20
N ASN A 141 -3.46 7.49 -4.65
CA ASN A 141 -2.23 7.46 -3.83
C ASN A 141 -1.96 6.10 -3.14
N ILE A 142 -2.20 5.00 -3.85
CA ILE A 142 -2.01 3.65 -3.29
C ILE A 142 -0.51 3.35 -3.17
N ARG A 143 -0.02 3.19 -1.93
CA ARG A 143 1.39 2.95 -1.62
C ARG A 143 1.66 1.58 -1.03
N ALA A 144 0.67 0.99 -0.39
CA ALA A 144 0.71 -0.35 0.16
C ALA A 144 -0.52 -1.13 -0.28
N ALA A 145 -0.37 -2.45 -0.35
CA ALA A 145 -1.49 -3.35 -0.59
C ALA A 145 -1.37 -4.59 0.29
N SER A 146 -2.51 -5.07 0.78
CA SER A 146 -2.65 -6.31 1.55
C SER A 146 -3.41 -7.33 0.73
N MET A 147 -2.80 -8.50 0.51
CA MET A 147 -3.42 -9.66 -0.14
C MET A 147 -3.43 -10.84 0.81
N SER A 148 -4.55 -11.01 1.52
CA SER A 148 -4.74 -12.11 2.48
C SER A 148 -5.28 -13.36 1.82
N LEU A 149 -4.75 -13.69 0.66
CA LEU A 149 -5.15 -14.80 -0.19
C LEU A 149 -3.94 -15.57 -0.73
N GLY A 150 -4.19 -16.74 -1.26
CA GLY A 150 -3.17 -17.55 -1.92
C GLY A 150 -3.69 -18.91 -2.35
N GLY A 151 -2.96 -19.54 -3.22
CA GLY A 151 -3.25 -20.87 -3.73
C GLY A 151 -1.98 -21.61 -4.09
N PHE A 152 -2.13 -22.87 -4.48
CA PHE A 152 -1.02 -23.62 -5.07
C PHE A 152 -0.94 -23.27 -6.55
N GLY A 153 0.27 -23.06 -7.07
CA GLY A 153 0.50 -22.81 -8.48
C GLY A 153 -0.07 -23.90 -9.37
N LEU A 154 -0.44 -23.52 -10.59
CA LEU A 154 -1.04 -24.44 -11.58
C LEU A 154 -0.02 -25.44 -12.17
N ILE A 155 1.27 -25.21 -11.96
CA ILE A 155 2.34 -25.95 -12.63
C ILE A 155 3.28 -26.53 -11.56
N GLU A 156 3.18 -27.82 -11.37
CA GLU A 156 3.88 -28.60 -10.33
C GLU A 156 5.42 -28.58 -10.40
N TRP A 157 6.06 -27.95 -11.38
CA TRP A 157 7.51 -28.11 -11.64
C TRP A 157 8.17 -26.90 -12.27
N THR A 158 7.55 -25.74 -12.19
CA THR A 158 8.12 -24.48 -12.67
C THR A 158 8.53 -23.61 -11.50
N SER A 159 9.51 -22.75 -11.72
CA SER A 159 9.91 -21.80 -10.69
C SER A 159 8.74 -20.90 -10.30
N SER A 160 8.67 -20.46 -9.04
CA SER A 160 7.63 -19.56 -8.59
C SER A 160 7.56 -18.26 -9.42
N GLU A 161 8.67 -17.88 -10.06
CA GLU A 161 8.75 -16.70 -10.96
C GLU A 161 8.12 -16.93 -12.33
N GLU A 162 7.85 -18.17 -12.72
CA GLU A 162 7.14 -18.48 -13.97
C GLU A 162 5.61 -18.39 -13.82
N GLU A 163 5.11 -18.42 -12.59
CA GLU A 163 3.69 -18.21 -12.29
C GLU A 163 3.26 -16.79 -12.65
N SER A 164 2.19 -16.67 -13.43
CA SER A 164 1.72 -15.35 -13.92
C SER A 164 1.31 -14.41 -12.78
N VAL A 165 0.71 -14.95 -11.72
CA VAL A 165 0.30 -14.16 -10.55
C VAL A 165 1.51 -13.67 -9.76
N ASN A 166 2.56 -14.48 -9.63
CA ASN A 166 3.81 -14.05 -9.00
C ASN A 166 4.51 -12.94 -9.79
N ARG A 167 4.51 -13.05 -11.12
CA ARG A 167 5.05 -11.98 -11.97
C ARG A 167 4.27 -10.69 -11.80
N MET A 168 2.94 -10.76 -11.76
CA MET A 168 2.11 -9.59 -11.52
C MET A 168 2.34 -9.00 -10.13
N ALA A 169 2.54 -9.85 -9.10
CA ALA A 169 2.88 -9.40 -7.76
C ALA A 169 4.24 -8.65 -7.71
N ASN A 170 5.26 -9.16 -8.41
CA ASN A 170 6.53 -8.47 -8.55
C ASN A 170 6.38 -7.14 -9.31
N GLU A 171 5.53 -7.10 -10.36
CA GLU A 171 5.26 -5.85 -11.10
C GLU A 171 4.55 -4.81 -10.22
N MET A 172 3.62 -5.19 -9.34
CA MET A 172 3.04 -4.25 -8.36
C MET A 172 4.13 -3.59 -7.51
N VAL A 173 5.07 -4.38 -7.00
CA VAL A 173 6.19 -3.87 -6.18
C VAL A 173 7.07 -2.93 -6.99
N ARG A 174 7.43 -3.31 -8.23
CA ARG A 174 8.26 -2.50 -9.14
C ARG A 174 7.57 -1.20 -9.56
N ASN A 175 6.24 -1.18 -9.54
CA ASN A 175 5.41 0.00 -9.77
C ASN A 175 5.17 0.84 -8.50
N GLY A 176 5.88 0.60 -7.41
CA GLY A 176 5.89 1.46 -6.24
C GLY A 176 4.89 1.11 -5.14
N ILE A 177 4.28 -0.08 -5.17
CA ILE A 177 3.32 -0.55 -4.16
C ILE A 177 4.01 -1.56 -3.24
N ALA A 178 4.13 -1.30 -1.95
CA ALA A 178 4.59 -2.27 -0.97
C ALA A 178 3.51 -3.35 -0.78
N LEU A 179 3.73 -4.53 -1.39
CA LEU A 179 2.75 -5.60 -1.43
C LEU A 179 3.01 -6.64 -0.35
N PHE A 180 2.05 -6.74 0.58
CA PHE A 180 2.04 -7.72 1.67
C PHE A 180 1.16 -8.91 1.31
N ILE A 181 1.68 -10.12 1.45
CA ILE A 181 0.96 -11.35 1.09
C ILE A 181 1.06 -12.38 2.20
N ALA A 182 -0.06 -13.04 2.48
CA ALA A 182 -0.13 -14.10 3.46
C ALA A 182 0.76 -15.31 3.08
N ALA A 183 1.52 -15.84 4.03
CA ALA A 183 2.37 -17.01 3.81
C ALA A 183 1.57 -18.30 3.54
N GLY A 184 0.31 -18.33 3.99
CA GLY A 184 -0.57 -19.49 3.92
C GLY A 184 -0.72 -20.22 5.26
N ASN A 185 -1.69 -21.12 5.33
CA ASN A 185 -2.10 -21.80 6.56
C ASN A 185 -1.95 -23.32 6.47
N SER A 186 -0.90 -23.81 5.82
CA SER A 186 -0.67 -25.25 5.58
C SER A 186 0.17 -25.93 6.66
N ALA A 187 0.70 -25.20 7.63
CA ALA A 187 1.38 -25.70 8.83
C ALA A 187 2.70 -26.48 8.58
N VAL A 188 3.25 -26.45 7.37
CA VAL A 188 4.44 -27.25 7.02
C VAL A 188 5.46 -26.42 6.23
N SER A 189 6.72 -26.89 6.26
CA SER A 189 7.80 -26.30 5.47
C SER A 189 7.61 -26.54 3.97
N ALA A 190 8.19 -25.66 3.16
CA ALA A 190 8.08 -25.65 1.69
C ALA A 190 6.63 -25.55 1.18
N GLN A 191 5.77 -24.80 1.88
CA GLN A 191 4.36 -24.63 1.58
C GLN A 191 3.95 -23.15 1.46
N ILE A 192 4.88 -22.29 1.06
CA ILE A 192 4.55 -20.91 0.67
C ILE A 192 3.91 -20.95 -0.71
N GLY A 193 2.62 -20.67 -0.76
CA GLY A 193 1.85 -20.67 -2.01
C GLY A 193 2.05 -19.41 -2.85
N THR A 194 1.44 -19.42 -4.04
CA THR A 194 1.38 -18.25 -4.93
C THR A 194 0.25 -17.32 -4.46
N PRO A 195 0.42 -15.96 -4.49
CA PRO A 195 1.61 -15.22 -4.88
C PRO A 195 2.60 -14.93 -3.75
N GLY A 196 2.43 -15.50 -2.54
CA GLY A 196 3.34 -15.30 -1.41
C GLY A 196 4.78 -15.75 -1.67
N SER A 197 5.00 -16.67 -2.61
CA SER A 197 6.33 -17.14 -3.01
C SER A 197 7.09 -16.17 -3.92
N ALA A 198 6.44 -15.14 -4.47
CA ALA A 198 7.09 -14.16 -5.36
C ALA A 198 8.27 -13.45 -4.68
N GLU A 199 9.28 -13.07 -5.46
CA GLU A 199 10.56 -12.59 -4.93
C GLU A 199 10.45 -11.24 -4.25
N ASP A 200 9.80 -10.28 -4.91
CA ASP A 200 9.82 -8.87 -4.50
C ASP A 200 8.82 -8.55 -3.39
N VAL A 201 7.80 -9.38 -3.18
CA VAL A 201 6.74 -9.15 -2.20
C VAL A 201 7.18 -9.38 -0.75
N ILE A 202 6.44 -8.79 0.18
CA ILE A 202 6.62 -8.99 1.62
C ILE A 202 5.67 -10.09 2.08
N THR A 203 6.19 -11.29 2.25
CA THR A 203 5.40 -12.44 2.70
C THR A 203 5.36 -12.47 4.23
N VAL A 204 4.16 -12.59 4.79
CA VAL A 204 3.91 -12.44 6.23
C VAL A 204 3.48 -13.78 6.85
N GLY A 205 4.26 -14.26 7.81
CA GLY A 205 3.92 -15.41 8.67
C GLY A 205 3.05 -14.99 9.85
N ALA A 206 2.28 -15.94 10.41
CA ALA A 206 1.42 -15.68 11.56
C ALA A 206 2.09 -16.05 12.89
N LEU A 207 2.03 -15.15 13.86
CA LEU A 207 2.36 -15.41 15.26
C LEU A 207 1.09 -15.68 16.08
N ASP A 208 1.25 -16.45 17.15
CA ASP A 208 0.23 -16.57 18.20
C ASP A 208 0.32 -15.40 19.21
N LYS A 209 -0.54 -15.42 20.21
CA LYS A 209 -0.60 -14.39 21.25
C LYS A 209 0.67 -14.29 22.12
N ASP A 210 1.44 -15.36 22.19
CA ASP A 210 2.72 -15.41 22.90
C ASP A 210 3.91 -15.04 22.00
N THR A 211 3.63 -14.51 20.81
CA THR A 211 4.61 -14.14 19.77
C THR A 211 5.47 -15.32 19.26
N LYS A 212 4.95 -16.55 19.38
CA LYS A 212 5.52 -17.73 18.75
C LYS A 212 4.86 -17.96 17.41
N ILE A 213 5.55 -18.68 16.51
CA ILE A 213 4.93 -19.05 15.23
C ILE A 213 3.64 -19.83 15.46
N ALA A 214 2.56 -19.40 14.85
CA ALA A 214 1.29 -20.11 14.90
C ALA A 214 1.42 -21.48 14.23
N VAL A 215 0.84 -22.50 14.84
CA VAL A 215 0.98 -23.90 14.37
C VAL A 215 0.50 -24.13 12.94
N TYR A 216 -0.36 -23.27 12.43
CA TYR A 216 -0.89 -23.34 11.07
C TYR A 216 -0.07 -22.52 10.05
N SER A 217 0.81 -21.60 10.49
CA SER A 217 1.55 -20.74 9.57
C SER A 217 2.42 -21.56 8.62
N SER A 218 2.27 -21.33 7.31
CA SER A 218 3.15 -21.93 6.31
C SER A 218 4.57 -21.43 6.46
N GLN A 219 5.51 -22.29 6.10
CA GLN A 219 6.95 -22.06 6.24
C GLN A 219 7.64 -22.27 4.91
N GLY A 220 8.73 -21.53 4.68
CA GLY A 220 9.61 -21.73 3.54
C GLY A 220 10.49 -22.97 3.67
N PRO A 221 11.48 -23.11 2.78
CA PRO A 221 11.79 -22.19 1.68
C PRO A 221 10.78 -22.25 0.54
N THR A 222 10.90 -21.33 -0.42
CA THR A 222 10.22 -21.48 -1.71
C THR A 222 10.84 -22.63 -2.50
N GLU A 223 10.25 -22.97 -3.63
CA GLU A 223 10.73 -24.02 -4.52
C GLU A 223 12.17 -23.78 -4.99
N GLU A 224 12.54 -22.52 -5.23
CA GLU A 224 13.91 -22.12 -5.59
C GLU A 224 14.86 -21.97 -4.40
N GLY A 225 14.39 -22.27 -3.19
CA GLY A 225 15.20 -22.21 -1.98
C GLY A 225 15.30 -20.82 -1.34
N ARG A 226 14.48 -19.83 -1.75
CA ARG A 226 14.43 -18.54 -1.07
C ARG A 226 13.82 -18.67 0.31
N VAL A 227 14.38 -17.94 1.28
CA VAL A 227 13.81 -17.86 2.62
C VAL A 227 12.52 -17.04 2.57
N LYS A 228 11.43 -17.65 2.97
CA LYS A 228 10.12 -17.06 3.20
C LYS A 228 9.52 -17.69 4.48
N PRO A 229 8.63 -17.00 5.21
CA PRO A 229 8.17 -15.64 4.99
C PRO A 229 9.30 -14.60 5.12
N ASN A 230 9.04 -13.33 4.82
CA ASN A 230 10.00 -12.24 5.04
C ASN A 230 10.01 -11.79 6.50
N ILE A 231 8.83 -11.67 7.09
CA ILE A 231 8.55 -11.18 8.44
C ILE A 231 7.39 -11.97 9.06
N ALA A 232 7.14 -11.78 10.33
CA ALA A 232 6.01 -12.35 11.03
C ALA A 232 5.24 -11.30 11.85
N PHE A 233 3.93 -11.45 11.92
CA PHE A 233 3.01 -10.58 12.65
C PHE A 233 1.96 -11.42 13.38
N VAL A 234 1.33 -10.90 14.45
CA VAL A 234 0.27 -11.62 15.16
C VAL A 234 -0.93 -11.85 14.25
N GLY A 235 -1.30 -13.13 14.11
CA GLY A 235 -2.41 -13.56 13.26
C GLY A 235 -3.39 -14.52 13.96
N SER A 236 -3.19 -14.81 15.25
CA SER A 236 -4.06 -15.74 15.98
C SER A 236 -5.05 -15.03 16.87
N SER A 237 -6.35 -15.36 16.71
CA SER A 237 -7.46 -14.80 17.49
C SER A 237 -7.50 -13.27 17.47
N VAL A 238 -7.34 -12.70 16.30
CA VAL A 238 -7.36 -11.25 16.09
C VAL A 238 -8.80 -10.78 16.00
N MET A 239 -9.18 -9.83 16.85
CA MET A 239 -10.50 -9.18 16.81
C MET A 239 -10.50 -8.05 15.79
N SER A 240 -11.49 -8.03 14.92
CA SER A 240 -11.66 -6.95 13.93
C SER A 240 -13.11 -6.84 13.48
N VAL A 241 -13.38 -5.92 12.58
CA VAL A 241 -14.70 -5.59 12.05
C VAL A 241 -15.41 -6.83 11.48
N GLU A 242 -16.68 -7.04 11.87
CA GLU A 242 -17.55 -8.08 11.35
C GLU A 242 -18.49 -7.49 10.30
N ALA A 243 -18.33 -7.91 9.05
CA ALA A 243 -19.14 -7.41 7.94
C ALA A 243 -20.64 -7.62 8.15
N ASN A 244 -21.46 -6.72 7.60
CA ASN A 244 -22.93 -6.78 7.58
C ASN A 244 -23.59 -6.77 8.95
N THR A 245 -22.89 -6.31 9.99
CA THR A 245 -23.45 -6.16 11.35
C THR A 245 -23.65 -4.70 11.75
N GLY A 246 -23.04 -3.77 11.02
CA GLY A 246 -23.04 -2.33 11.28
C GLY A 246 -22.10 -1.90 12.41
N THR A 247 -21.96 -2.67 13.49
CA THR A 247 -21.18 -2.32 14.69
C THR A 247 -20.46 -3.51 15.33
N GLY A 248 -20.56 -4.71 14.76
CA GLY A 248 -20.07 -5.95 15.35
C GLY A 248 -18.56 -6.16 15.08
N TYR A 249 -17.94 -6.90 15.98
CA TYR A 249 -16.55 -7.34 15.85
C TYR A 249 -16.47 -8.84 16.04
N THR A 250 -15.58 -9.49 15.29
CA THR A 250 -15.40 -10.94 15.35
C THR A 250 -13.93 -11.31 15.40
N SER A 251 -13.63 -12.52 15.87
CA SER A 251 -12.26 -13.03 15.98
C SER A 251 -11.96 -14.02 14.88
N MET A 252 -10.88 -13.79 14.15
CA MET A 252 -10.36 -14.72 13.15
C MET A 252 -8.89 -15.08 13.42
N SER A 253 -8.42 -16.18 12.81
CA SER A 253 -7.03 -16.62 12.89
C SER A 253 -6.53 -17.05 11.53
N GLY A 254 -5.33 -16.61 11.17
CA GLY A 254 -4.67 -16.96 9.91
C GLY A 254 -3.50 -16.03 9.62
N THR A 255 -2.64 -16.41 8.68
CA THR A 255 -1.69 -15.48 8.06
C THR A 255 -2.42 -14.32 7.38
N SER A 256 -3.68 -14.53 7.04
CA SER A 256 -4.62 -13.50 6.55
C SER A 256 -4.85 -12.35 7.54
N MET A 257 -4.73 -12.58 8.85
CA MET A 257 -4.89 -11.54 9.89
C MET A 257 -3.54 -10.88 10.22
N ALA A 258 -2.45 -11.60 10.02
CA ALA A 258 -1.09 -11.06 10.18
C ALA A 258 -0.72 -10.06 9.06
N THR A 259 -1.11 -10.34 7.84
CA THR A 259 -0.76 -9.59 6.63
C THR A 259 -1.27 -8.13 6.67
N PRO A 260 -2.56 -7.86 6.94
CA PRO A 260 -3.07 -6.50 7.00
C PRO A 260 -2.50 -5.69 8.18
N GLY A 261 -2.12 -6.37 9.28
CA GLY A 261 -1.41 -5.70 10.38
C GLY A 261 -0.04 -5.19 9.96
N ALA A 262 0.73 -6.00 9.24
CA ALA A 262 2.02 -5.57 8.68
C ALA A 262 1.85 -4.45 7.64
N ALA A 263 0.81 -4.50 6.79
CA ALA A 263 0.48 -3.43 5.85
C ALA A 263 0.10 -2.12 6.56
N GLY A 264 -0.57 -2.20 7.72
CA GLY A 264 -0.84 -1.06 8.57
C GLY A 264 0.45 -0.40 9.12
N VAL A 265 1.46 -1.20 9.51
CA VAL A 265 2.77 -0.64 9.90
C VAL A 265 3.43 0.09 8.73
N ALA A 266 3.31 -0.41 7.50
CA ALA A 266 3.80 0.31 6.32
C ALA A 266 3.08 1.65 6.11
N ALA A 267 1.78 1.74 6.41
CA ALA A 267 1.04 3.00 6.36
C ALA A 267 1.58 4.02 7.38
N LEU A 268 1.94 3.57 8.59
CA LEU A 268 2.62 4.42 9.60
C LEU A 268 4.00 4.88 9.11
N MET A 269 4.77 3.99 8.47
CA MET A 269 6.08 4.32 7.89
C MET A 269 5.95 5.33 6.73
N TYR A 270 4.92 5.20 5.88
CA TYR A 270 4.66 6.16 4.80
C TYR A 270 4.20 7.53 5.31
N GLN A 271 3.46 7.59 6.44
CA GLN A 271 3.20 8.87 7.10
C GLN A 271 4.49 9.51 7.58
N ALA A 272 5.41 8.74 8.16
CA ALA A 272 6.71 9.23 8.63
C ALA A 272 7.61 9.68 7.48
N ASN A 273 7.61 8.93 6.38
CA ASN A 273 8.40 9.20 5.18
C ASN A 273 7.71 8.67 3.93
N PRO A 274 6.94 9.50 3.22
CA PRO A 274 6.22 9.09 2.01
C PRO A 274 7.13 8.77 0.81
N ASP A 275 8.43 8.99 0.92
CA ASP A 275 9.38 8.74 -0.16
C ASP A 275 9.94 7.32 -0.20
N LEU A 276 9.64 6.52 0.81
CA LEU A 276 10.14 5.16 0.87
C LEU A 276 9.68 4.35 -0.35
N SER A 277 10.60 3.67 -0.98
CA SER A 277 10.25 2.65 -1.97
C SER A 277 9.70 1.41 -1.27
N PRO A 278 8.99 0.52 -1.98
CA PRO A 278 8.57 -0.77 -1.43
C PRO A 278 9.74 -1.62 -0.89
N PHE A 279 10.91 -1.49 -1.51
CA PHE A 279 12.13 -2.18 -1.07
C PHE A 279 12.68 -1.58 0.24
N ASP A 280 12.58 -0.25 0.43
CA ASP A 280 12.93 0.39 1.71
C ASP A 280 11.99 -0.09 2.82
N ILE A 281 10.67 -0.10 2.58
CA ILE A 281 9.69 -0.66 3.53
C ILE A 281 10.07 -2.09 3.92
N ARG A 282 10.34 -2.96 2.95
CA ARG A 282 10.74 -4.35 3.20
C ARG A 282 12.03 -4.42 4.02
N ASN A 283 13.06 -3.70 3.60
CA ASN A 283 14.37 -3.74 4.25
C ASN A 283 14.33 -3.22 5.68
N ILE A 284 13.68 -2.06 5.90
CA ILE A 284 13.51 -1.49 7.24
C ILE A 284 12.76 -2.46 8.16
N MET A 285 11.61 -2.99 7.71
CA MET A 285 10.84 -3.94 8.51
C MET A 285 11.66 -5.20 8.86
N GLN A 286 12.46 -5.70 7.91
CA GLN A 286 13.33 -6.85 8.14
C GLN A 286 14.47 -6.54 9.11
N GLU A 287 15.12 -5.40 8.97
CA GLU A 287 16.27 -5.00 9.79
C GLU A 287 15.89 -4.63 11.21
N THR A 288 14.71 -4.03 11.40
CA THR A 288 14.19 -3.62 12.70
C THR A 288 13.38 -4.70 13.43
N SER A 289 13.06 -5.81 12.76
CA SER A 289 12.32 -6.92 13.36
C SER A 289 13.09 -7.57 14.50
N THR A 290 12.37 -7.99 15.55
CA THR A 290 12.92 -8.82 16.62
C THR A 290 13.10 -10.26 16.09
N TYR A 291 14.36 -10.67 15.91
CA TYR A 291 14.69 -12.02 15.45
C TYR A 291 14.13 -13.06 16.40
N ARG A 292 13.45 -14.06 15.85
CA ARG A 292 12.90 -15.19 16.58
C ARG A 292 13.59 -16.48 16.14
N GLN A 293 14.03 -17.27 17.12
CA GLN A 293 14.56 -18.61 16.86
C GLN A 293 13.42 -19.58 16.58
N CYS A 294 13.68 -20.59 15.76
CA CYS A 294 12.73 -21.65 15.51
C CYS A 294 12.37 -22.40 16.80
N HIS A 295 11.11 -22.39 17.18
CA HIS A 295 10.59 -23.19 18.30
C HIS A 295 9.54 -24.20 17.85
N TYR A 296 9.50 -24.51 16.55
CA TYR A 296 8.48 -25.42 16.03
C TYR A 296 8.96 -26.86 16.07
N MET A 297 8.13 -27.73 16.67
CA MET A 297 8.36 -29.17 16.65
C MET A 297 8.12 -29.71 15.24
N GLY A 298 9.19 -30.03 14.51
CA GLY A 298 9.13 -30.67 13.19
C GLY A 298 9.82 -29.90 12.07
N ALA A 299 10.28 -28.66 12.28
CA ALA A 299 11.16 -28.02 11.32
C ALA A 299 12.51 -28.75 11.30
N ASN A 300 12.85 -29.32 10.14
CA ASN A 300 14.16 -29.98 9.93
C ASN A 300 15.30 -28.97 9.72
N GLU A 301 15.01 -27.68 9.83
CA GLU A 301 16.00 -26.63 9.75
C GLU A 301 16.66 -26.46 11.12
N PRO A 302 17.98 -26.53 11.21
CA PRO A 302 18.65 -26.23 12.46
C PRO A 302 18.42 -24.75 12.78
N CYS A 303 17.58 -24.50 13.78
CA CYS A 303 17.65 -23.25 14.51
C CYS A 303 19.09 -23.14 14.97
N ALA A 304 19.78 -22.06 14.61
CA ALA A 304 21.16 -21.88 15.01
C ALA A 304 21.24 -22.00 16.55
N GLU A 305 21.78 -23.09 17.05
CA GLU A 305 21.93 -23.31 18.48
C GLU A 305 22.91 -22.30 19.10
N ASP A 306 23.73 -21.66 18.28
CA ASP A 306 24.86 -20.85 18.68
C ASP A 306 24.82 -19.38 18.23
N GLY A 307 23.66 -18.80 17.97
CA GLY A 307 23.60 -17.35 17.71
C GLY A 307 22.67 -16.93 16.57
N ILE A 308 22.52 -15.60 16.44
CA ILE A 308 21.75 -14.98 15.35
C ILE A 308 22.49 -15.25 14.03
N PRO A 309 21.83 -15.84 13.01
CA PRO A 309 22.44 -16.05 11.70
C PRO A 309 22.95 -14.73 11.12
N LYS A 310 24.00 -14.77 10.29
CA LYS A 310 24.56 -13.56 9.68
C LYS A 310 23.53 -12.71 8.91
N ASN A 311 22.56 -13.36 8.29
CA ASN A 311 21.46 -12.73 7.57
C ASN A 311 20.22 -12.50 8.43
N ARG A 312 20.22 -12.89 9.71
CA ARG A 312 19.11 -12.75 10.66
C ARG A 312 17.76 -13.20 10.10
N GLN A 313 17.70 -14.31 9.38
CA GLN A 313 16.46 -14.85 8.80
C GLN A 313 16.41 -16.36 8.86
N ASN A 314 15.18 -16.91 8.88
CA ASN A 314 14.91 -18.36 8.79
C ASN A 314 13.56 -18.63 8.10
N ASN A 315 13.33 -19.86 7.70
CA ASN A 315 12.11 -20.25 6.96
C ASN A 315 10.83 -20.29 7.81
N VAL A 316 10.89 -20.04 9.10
CA VAL A 316 9.74 -20.06 10.02
C VAL A 316 9.21 -18.66 10.29
N TYR A 317 10.09 -17.74 10.66
CA TYR A 317 9.75 -16.38 11.06
C TYR A 317 10.23 -15.31 10.07
N GLY A 318 10.97 -15.70 9.03
CA GLY A 318 11.71 -14.74 8.23
C GLY A 318 12.76 -14.02 9.05
N HIS A 319 12.79 -12.69 9.00
CA HIS A 319 13.64 -11.84 9.84
C HIS A 319 13.12 -11.74 11.29
N GLY A 320 11.88 -12.13 11.54
CA GLY A 320 11.30 -12.15 12.89
C GLY A 320 9.99 -11.40 13.02
N GLN A 321 9.67 -11.07 14.26
CA GLN A 321 8.50 -10.27 14.61
C GLN A 321 8.71 -8.82 14.24
N VAL A 322 7.77 -8.23 13.52
CA VAL A 322 7.77 -6.80 13.17
C VAL A 322 7.66 -5.97 14.46
N GLU A 323 8.47 -4.94 14.55
CA GLU A 323 8.44 -3.93 15.62
C GLU A 323 8.11 -2.56 14.99
N ALA A 324 6.91 -2.05 15.25
CA ALA A 324 6.41 -0.86 14.57
C ALA A 324 7.22 0.41 14.92
N LEU A 325 7.51 0.62 16.21
CA LEU A 325 8.23 1.84 16.62
C LEU A 325 9.63 1.92 16.01
N PRO A 326 10.52 0.90 16.10
CA PRO A 326 11.81 0.95 15.42
C PRO A 326 11.69 1.11 13.91
N ALA A 327 10.70 0.48 13.27
CA ALA A 327 10.50 0.59 11.83
C ALA A 327 10.10 2.00 11.41
N VAL A 328 9.17 2.62 12.13
CA VAL A 328 8.71 3.99 11.87
C VAL A 328 9.82 5.01 12.16
N MET A 329 10.58 4.82 13.24
CA MET A 329 11.70 5.71 13.57
C MET A 329 12.83 5.62 12.55
N GLU A 330 13.14 4.43 12.06
CA GLU A 330 14.13 4.25 10.99
C GLU A 330 13.63 4.87 9.67
N ALA A 331 12.35 4.67 9.32
CA ALA A 331 11.70 5.30 8.17
C ALA A 331 11.84 6.84 8.22
N ALA A 332 11.59 7.45 9.38
CA ALA A 332 11.72 8.89 9.58
C ALA A 332 13.18 9.38 9.46
N ASN A 333 14.14 8.55 9.85
CA ASN A 333 15.57 8.90 9.89
C ASN A 333 16.30 8.74 8.56
N LEU A 334 15.73 7.99 7.59
CA LEU A 334 16.42 7.65 6.34
C LEU A 334 16.81 8.84 5.47
N VAL A 335 16.30 10.04 5.75
CA VAL A 335 16.53 11.20 4.89
C VAL A 335 17.23 12.33 5.61
N TYR A 336 16.67 12.80 6.70
CA TYR A 336 17.17 13.86 7.58
C TYR A 336 16.46 13.72 8.93
N GLY A 337 17.05 14.24 10.00
CA GLY A 337 16.32 14.36 11.28
C GLY A 337 14.99 15.10 11.04
N PHE A 338 13.90 14.52 11.51
CA PHE A 338 12.56 15.10 11.32
C PHE A 338 12.36 16.37 12.15
N THR A 339 11.64 17.36 11.62
CA THR A 339 11.17 18.52 12.36
C THR A 339 9.70 18.80 12.07
N ASN A 340 8.92 19.01 13.12
CA ASN A 340 7.52 19.41 13.05
C ASN A 340 7.30 20.94 13.19
N THR A 341 8.39 21.71 13.08
CA THR A 341 8.32 23.18 13.17
C THR A 341 8.18 23.87 11.82
N ILE A 342 8.15 23.11 10.75
CA ILE A 342 8.01 23.60 9.38
C ILE A 342 6.83 22.91 8.73
N ASP A 343 5.90 23.71 8.20
CA ASP A 343 4.77 23.23 7.42
C ASP A 343 4.82 23.81 6.00
N ILE A 344 4.47 22.99 5.02
CA ILE A 344 4.26 23.39 3.64
C ILE A 344 2.78 23.15 3.34
N ASN A 345 2.11 24.16 2.78
CA ASN A 345 0.69 24.08 2.46
C ASN A 345 0.45 24.43 0.99
N LEU A 346 -0.29 23.59 0.29
CA LEU A 346 -0.68 23.86 -1.09
C LEU A 346 -1.63 25.07 -1.15
N ASN A 347 -1.27 26.08 -1.96
CA ASN A 347 -2.07 27.29 -2.18
C ASN A 347 -2.78 27.30 -3.55
N THR A 348 -2.44 26.38 -4.44
CA THR A 348 -3.11 26.22 -5.74
C THR A 348 -4.43 25.47 -5.58
N PRO A 349 -5.55 25.95 -6.17
CA PRO A 349 -6.84 25.27 -6.06
C PRO A 349 -6.82 23.84 -6.59
N ILE A 350 -7.40 22.94 -5.81
CA ILE A 350 -7.61 21.54 -6.18
C ILE A 350 -8.90 21.44 -7.04
N THR A 351 -8.87 20.65 -8.08
CA THR A 351 -10.02 20.40 -8.95
C THR A 351 -10.99 19.37 -8.34
N ASP A 352 -12.14 19.18 -8.97
CA ASP A 352 -13.19 18.23 -8.54
C ASP A 352 -12.70 16.76 -8.42
N ASN A 353 -11.56 16.42 -9.02
CA ASN A 353 -10.95 15.09 -8.97
C ASN A 353 -9.81 15.00 -7.93
N ASN A 354 -9.76 15.89 -6.95
CA ASN A 354 -8.71 15.96 -5.94
C ASN A 354 -7.29 16.11 -6.54
N ARG A 355 -7.16 16.85 -7.64
CA ARG A 355 -5.89 17.06 -8.36
C ARG A 355 -5.68 18.52 -8.68
N VAL A 356 -4.41 18.91 -8.80
CA VAL A 356 -4.00 20.16 -9.40
C VAL A 356 -3.74 19.93 -10.88
N HIS A 357 -4.46 20.62 -11.76
CA HIS A 357 -4.17 20.59 -13.19
C HIS A 357 -3.08 21.59 -13.51
N ILE A 358 -2.06 21.17 -14.24
CA ILE A 358 -0.94 22.00 -14.64
C ILE A 358 -0.66 21.87 -16.15
N GLY A 359 -0.71 22.96 -16.85
CA GLY A 359 -0.39 23.09 -18.28
C GLY A 359 0.82 23.98 -18.54
N PRO A 360 1.19 24.22 -19.80
CA PRO A 360 2.47 24.84 -20.21
C PRO A 360 2.82 26.20 -19.61
N ASN A 361 1.87 26.94 -19.07
CA ASN A 361 2.11 28.26 -18.47
C ASN A 361 1.66 28.31 -17.00
N ASP A 362 1.32 27.18 -16.42
CA ASP A 362 0.81 27.11 -15.06
C ASP A 362 1.93 26.89 -14.06
N LYS A 363 1.62 27.20 -12.80
CA LYS A 363 2.47 27.02 -11.65
C LYS A 363 1.67 26.42 -10.51
N ILE A 364 2.32 25.66 -9.66
CA ILE A 364 1.78 25.18 -8.39
C ILE A 364 2.39 26.06 -7.29
N ALA A 365 1.55 26.76 -6.55
CA ALA A 365 1.96 27.67 -5.49
C ALA A 365 1.79 27.02 -4.11
N PHE A 366 2.75 27.29 -3.23
CA PHE A 366 2.81 26.78 -1.86
C PHE A 366 3.13 27.92 -0.89
N ASP A 367 2.53 27.86 0.30
CA ASP A 367 2.87 28.69 1.43
C ASP A 367 3.77 27.89 2.40
N ILE A 368 4.70 28.58 3.05
CA ILE A 368 5.62 28.00 4.03
C ILE A 368 5.35 28.62 5.40
N ASN A 369 5.24 27.80 6.40
CA ASN A 369 5.24 28.23 7.79
C ASN A 369 6.47 27.64 8.49
N GLY A 370 7.40 28.49 8.87
CA GLY A 370 8.64 28.09 9.52
C GLY A 370 9.90 28.67 8.86
N ASP A 371 11.05 28.45 9.48
CA ASP A 371 12.36 28.92 9.00
C ASP A 371 13.01 27.83 8.13
N VAL A 372 13.20 28.10 6.85
CA VAL A 372 13.60 27.14 5.82
C VAL A 372 14.88 27.61 5.11
N ASP A 373 15.85 26.70 4.96
CA ASP A 373 17.09 26.96 4.21
C ASP A 373 16.91 26.66 2.73
N LYS A 374 16.18 25.58 2.38
CA LYS A 374 15.90 25.18 1.01
C LYS A 374 14.63 24.33 0.89
N ILE A 375 14.05 24.35 -0.30
CA ILE A 375 12.95 23.46 -0.69
C ILE A 375 13.51 22.40 -1.62
N GLN A 376 13.05 21.17 -1.42
CA GLN A 376 13.32 20.05 -2.31
C GLN A 376 12.02 19.46 -2.83
N TRP A 377 12.06 18.97 -4.06
CA TRP A 377 10.92 18.37 -4.71
C TRP A 377 11.32 17.18 -5.58
N ARG A 378 10.38 16.27 -5.83
CA ARG A 378 10.47 15.19 -6.82
C ARG A 378 9.06 14.74 -7.23
N THR A 379 8.94 14.02 -8.34
CA THR A 379 7.74 13.24 -8.64
C THR A 379 7.93 11.80 -8.17
N TRP A 380 6.80 11.13 -7.95
CA TRP A 380 6.79 9.74 -7.48
C TRP A 380 7.55 8.76 -8.38
N ASP A 381 7.36 8.90 -9.70
CA ASP A 381 7.99 8.01 -10.70
C ASP A 381 9.48 8.28 -10.90
N MET A 382 9.97 9.38 -10.32
CA MET A 382 11.41 9.67 -10.31
C MET A 382 12.05 8.88 -9.17
N ARG A 383 12.66 7.75 -9.49
CA ARG A 383 13.46 6.95 -8.54
C ARG A 383 14.75 7.63 -8.08
N ASP A 384 14.96 8.84 -8.52
CA ASP A 384 16.17 9.60 -8.28
C ASP A 384 16.07 10.48 -7.04
N ASP A 385 17.22 10.99 -6.64
CA ASP A 385 17.36 11.88 -5.49
C ASP A 385 16.48 13.13 -5.58
N TRP A 386 16.16 13.66 -4.41
CA TRP A 386 15.52 14.94 -4.26
C TRP A 386 16.26 16.05 -4.99
N MET A 387 15.54 16.91 -5.68
CA MET A 387 16.07 18.06 -6.38
C MET A 387 15.86 19.34 -5.57
N ASP A 388 16.91 20.13 -5.41
CA ASP A 388 16.79 21.47 -4.82
C ASP A 388 15.97 22.38 -5.74
N LEU A 389 14.98 23.10 -5.18
CA LEU A 389 14.22 24.10 -5.91
C LEU A 389 15.07 25.36 -6.06
N THR A 390 15.68 25.55 -7.23
CA THR A 390 16.64 26.61 -7.51
C THR A 390 16.02 28.02 -7.54
N THR A 391 14.69 28.10 -7.60
CA THR A 391 13.91 29.35 -7.58
C THR A 391 13.53 29.80 -6.16
N TYR A 392 13.83 28.97 -5.14
CA TYR A 392 13.56 29.32 -3.75
C TYR A 392 14.76 30.00 -3.12
N ASP A 393 14.54 31.17 -2.53
CA ASP A 393 15.50 31.88 -1.70
C ASP A 393 15.11 31.74 -0.21
N SER A 394 16.11 31.41 0.62
CA SER A 394 15.91 31.24 2.06
C SER A 394 15.24 32.44 2.72
N GLY A 395 14.20 32.17 3.51
CA GLY A 395 13.43 33.20 4.24
C GLY A 395 12.20 33.73 3.49
N LEU A 396 11.83 33.13 2.35
CA LEU A 396 10.53 33.39 1.72
C LEU A 396 9.43 32.57 2.39
N ASP A 397 8.25 33.16 2.52
CA ASP A 397 7.05 32.53 3.11
C ASP A 397 6.24 31.73 2.06
N SER A 398 6.70 31.70 0.80
CA SER A 398 6.04 30.99 -0.28
C SER A 398 6.99 30.65 -1.43
N PHE A 399 6.62 29.69 -2.27
CA PHE A 399 7.35 29.33 -3.49
C PHE A 399 6.40 28.80 -4.56
N GLU A 400 6.89 28.67 -5.78
CA GLU A 400 6.15 28.13 -6.92
C GLU A 400 6.97 27.06 -7.64
N ILE A 401 6.29 26.03 -8.15
CA ILE A 401 6.87 25.02 -9.05
C ILE A 401 6.24 25.20 -10.43
N GLU A 402 7.07 25.45 -11.44
CA GLU A 402 6.63 25.75 -12.80
C GLU A 402 6.45 24.45 -13.62
N TYR A 403 5.49 24.44 -14.53
CA TYR A 403 5.28 23.37 -15.50
C TYR A 403 6.57 22.94 -16.23
N SER A 404 7.40 23.89 -16.62
CA SER A 404 8.68 23.64 -17.31
C SER A 404 9.60 22.73 -16.52
N MET A 405 9.56 22.78 -15.20
CA MET A 405 10.39 21.95 -14.32
C MET A 405 10.00 20.48 -14.40
N PHE A 406 8.69 20.20 -14.51
CA PHE A 406 8.20 18.83 -14.71
C PHE A 406 8.60 18.29 -16.07
N VAL A 407 8.35 19.06 -17.14
CA VAL A 407 8.63 18.65 -18.52
C VAL A 407 10.12 18.32 -18.71
N ASP A 408 11.00 19.18 -18.18
CA ASP A 408 12.44 18.98 -18.33
C ASP A 408 12.95 17.70 -17.67
N ARG A 409 12.24 17.23 -16.66
CA ARG A 409 12.64 16.03 -15.92
C ARG A 409 11.96 14.77 -16.43
N LEU A 410 10.66 14.81 -16.65
CA LEU A 410 9.86 13.65 -17.06
C LEU A 410 10.22 13.13 -18.45
N LYS A 411 10.74 13.97 -19.34
CA LYS A 411 11.19 13.55 -20.68
C LYS A 411 12.27 12.46 -20.72
N TYR A 412 12.94 12.23 -19.59
CA TYR A 412 14.00 11.20 -19.45
C TYR A 412 13.48 9.89 -18.84
N LEU A 413 12.21 9.80 -18.45
CA LEU A 413 11.64 8.58 -17.89
C LEU A 413 11.34 7.56 -18.99
N PRO A 414 11.50 6.27 -18.73
CA PRO A 414 11.07 5.21 -19.64
C PRO A 414 9.54 5.28 -19.85
N GLY A 415 9.12 5.43 -21.11
CA GLY A 415 7.70 5.56 -21.46
C GLY A 415 7.33 6.93 -22.02
N ASN A 416 8.10 7.99 -21.79
CA ASN A 416 7.95 9.36 -22.33
C ASN A 416 6.55 9.98 -22.24
N GLU A 417 5.68 9.52 -21.37
CA GLU A 417 4.38 10.14 -21.15
C GLU A 417 4.53 11.28 -20.13
N ILE A 418 4.80 12.48 -20.65
CA ILE A 418 4.84 13.70 -19.84
C ILE A 418 3.43 14.08 -19.40
N GLU A 419 2.42 13.71 -20.20
CA GLU A 419 1.02 14.00 -19.94
C GLU A 419 0.41 12.89 -19.08
N GLY A 420 -0.41 13.25 -18.11
CA GLY A 420 -1.12 12.30 -17.27
C GLY A 420 -1.00 12.61 -15.77
N ASN A 421 -1.35 11.62 -14.99
CA ASN A 421 -1.40 11.73 -13.54
C ASN A 421 0.00 11.53 -12.94
N GLN A 422 0.40 12.44 -12.08
CA GLN A 422 1.65 12.39 -11.33
C GLN A 422 1.42 12.71 -9.86
N THR A 423 2.29 12.24 -8.99
CA THR A 423 2.33 12.65 -7.59
C THR A 423 3.59 13.45 -7.34
N LEU A 424 3.42 14.69 -6.93
CA LEU A 424 4.49 15.60 -6.55
C LEU A 424 4.71 15.51 -5.05
N LEU A 425 5.97 15.34 -4.67
CA LEU A 425 6.42 15.34 -3.29
C LEU A 425 7.30 16.55 -3.05
N ILE A 426 7.08 17.25 -1.95
CA ILE A 426 7.81 18.46 -1.59
C ILE A 426 8.19 18.39 -0.13
N ARG A 427 9.39 18.84 0.19
CA ARG A 427 9.85 19.02 1.57
C ARG A 427 10.69 20.27 1.73
N ALA A 428 10.65 20.83 2.92
CA ALA A 428 11.50 21.92 3.35
C ALA A 428 12.65 21.40 4.22
N ILE A 429 13.83 21.98 4.04
CA ILE A 429 15.03 21.60 4.78
C ILE A 429 15.51 22.79 5.61
N LYS A 430 15.81 22.52 6.88
CA LYS A 430 16.50 23.43 7.80
C LYS A 430 17.69 22.72 8.45
N ASN A 431 18.90 23.19 8.17
CA ASN A 431 20.14 22.52 8.57
C ASN A 431 20.17 21.07 8.05
N THR A 432 20.06 20.07 8.98
CA THR A 432 20.04 18.64 8.70
C THR A 432 18.66 18.02 8.90
N ASN A 433 17.61 18.84 9.10
CA ASN A 433 16.26 18.37 9.37
C ASN A 433 15.35 18.65 8.17
N SER A 434 14.41 17.77 7.90
CA SER A 434 13.35 17.99 6.91
C SER A 434 12.00 18.23 7.58
N SER A 435 11.11 18.95 6.89
CA SER A 435 9.69 18.98 7.20
C SER A 435 9.06 17.62 6.92
N ALA A 436 7.81 17.42 7.36
CA ALA A 436 6.92 16.47 6.72
C ALA A 436 6.83 16.77 5.22
N ASN A 437 6.57 15.74 4.42
CA ASN A 437 6.40 15.94 2.98
C ASN A 437 4.98 16.39 2.70
N GLU A 438 4.85 17.43 1.89
CA GLU A 438 3.57 17.76 1.27
C GLU A 438 3.40 16.92 0.01
N VAL A 439 2.25 16.25 -0.11
CA VAL A 439 1.92 15.35 -1.21
C VAL A 439 0.84 15.98 -2.07
N VAL A 440 1.14 16.28 -3.32
CA VAL A 440 0.19 16.89 -4.24
C VAL A 440 -0.04 15.99 -5.44
N HIS A 441 -1.29 15.59 -5.66
CA HIS A 441 -1.68 14.90 -6.88
C HIS A 441 -1.86 15.91 -8.00
N ILE A 442 -1.12 15.73 -9.08
CA ILE A 442 -1.16 16.61 -10.24
C ILE A 442 -1.61 15.86 -11.48
N GLN A 443 -2.29 16.57 -12.37
CA GLN A 443 -2.54 16.11 -13.73
C GLN A 443 -1.81 17.05 -14.69
N ILE A 444 -0.81 16.51 -15.36
CA ILE A 444 -0.05 17.25 -16.37
C ILE A 444 -0.83 17.21 -17.68
N MET A 445 -1.19 18.40 -18.16
CA MET A 445 -1.94 18.59 -19.39
C MET A 445 -0.95 18.90 -20.52
N GLY A 446 -1.14 18.27 -21.67
CA GLY A 446 -0.36 18.57 -22.86
C GLY A 446 -0.69 19.94 -23.49
N ASN A 447 -0.10 20.22 -24.63
CA ASN A 447 -0.29 21.47 -25.39
C ASN A 447 -1.72 21.68 -25.94
N THR A 448 -2.70 20.87 -25.58
CA THR A 448 -4.11 21.09 -25.90
C THR A 448 -4.71 22.06 -24.91
N GLU A 449 -5.33 23.12 -25.41
CA GLU A 449 -5.97 24.19 -24.61
C GLU A 449 -6.82 23.60 -23.47
N MET A 450 -6.59 24.09 -22.24
CA MET A 450 -7.40 23.77 -21.09
C MET A 450 -8.88 24.00 -21.39
N PRO A 451 -9.79 23.12 -20.97
CA PRO A 451 -11.21 23.40 -21.09
C PRO A 451 -11.55 24.62 -20.23
N THR A 452 -11.86 25.71 -20.87
CA THR A 452 -12.40 26.90 -20.20
C THR A 452 -13.68 26.48 -19.49
N THR A 453 -13.78 26.77 -18.20
CA THR A 453 -14.99 26.60 -17.40
C THR A 453 -16.11 27.47 -17.96
N ASN A 454 -16.79 27.02 -18.99
CA ASN A 454 -18.03 27.57 -19.44
C ASN A 454 -19.18 26.66 -19.06
N LYS A 455 -19.98 27.14 -18.12
CA LYS A 455 -21.33 26.64 -17.84
C LYS A 455 -22.21 26.85 -19.07
N ASP A 456 -22.13 25.99 -20.06
CA ASP A 456 -23.19 25.80 -21.03
C ASP A 456 -22.84 24.56 -21.87
N SER A 457 -23.39 23.42 -21.50
CA SER A 457 -23.27 22.20 -22.26
C SER A 457 -24.26 22.17 -23.41
N PRO A 458 -23.80 21.98 -24.64
CA PRO A 458 -24.58 21.24 -25.61
C PRO A 458 -24.03 19.83 -25.73
N SER A 459 -24.92 18.88 -25.67
CA SER A 459 -24.72 17.48 -25.98
C SER A 459 -23.92 17.29 -27.29
N LEU A 460 -22.83 16.55 -27.25
CA LEU A 460 -22.11 16.09 -28.43
C LEU A 460 -22.37 14.60 -28.69
N PRO A 461 -22.48 14.22 -29.94
CA PRO A 461 -22.86 12.86 -30.32
C PRO A 461 -21.68 11.90 -30.26
N PHE A 462 -22.00 10.67 -29.89
CA PHE A 462 -21.14 9.49 -29.95
C PHE A 462 -20.27 9.42 -31.21
N GLY A 463 -18.96 9.44 -31.04
CA GLY A 463 -17.99 9.04 -32.04
C GLY A 463 -17.22 7.82 -31.52
N PHE A 464 -17.60 6.65 -31.99
CA PHE A 464 -16.85 5.42 -31.84
C PHE A 464 -15.43 5.61 -32.39
N VAL A 465 -14.42 5.43 -31.55
CA VAL A 465 -13.08 5.09 -32.03
C VAL A 465 -12.77 3.67 -31.61
N ILE A 466 -12.81 2.82 -32.60
CA ILE A 466 -12.45 1.41 -32.57
C ILE A 466 -10.92 1.33 -32.46
N PHE A 467 -10.41 0.93 -31.29
CA PHE A 467 -9.11 0.28 -31.16
C PHE A 467 -9.32 -1.18 -30.82
N THR A 468 -9.67 -1.96 -31.80
CA THR A 468 -9.56 -3.41 -31.75
C THR A 468 -8.59 -3.87 -32.85
N SER A 469 -7.71 -4.78 -32.46
CA SER A 469 -7.03 -5.73 -33.33
C SER A 469 -5.64 -5.39 -33.85
N ILE A 470 -4.61 -5.58 -33.05
CA ILE A 470 -3.27 -6.00 -33.51
C ILE A 470 -2.59 -7.03 -32.57
N MET A 471 -3.31 -7.85 -31.86
CA MET A 471 -2.68 -8.96 -31.09
C MET A 471 -3.24 -10.35 -31.32
N ILE A 472 -3.95 -10.58 -32.42
CA ILE A 472 -4.46 -11.95 -32.80
C ILE A 472 -3.90 -12.47 -34.12
N ALA A 473 -2.87 -11.89 -34.69
CA ALA A 473 -2.33 -12.33 -36.00
C ALA A 473 -0.98 -13.05 -35.94
N LEU A 474 -0.42 -13.39 -34.77
CA LEU A 474 0.86 -14.12 -34.71
C LEU A 474 0.80 -15.53 -34.10
N TYR A 475 -0.38 -16.08 -33.86
CA TYR A 475 -0.50 -17.45 -33.29
C TYR A 475 -1.15 -18.48 -34.22
N LYS A 476 -1.21 -18.23 -35.53
CA LYS A 476 -1.82 -19.16 -36.49
C LYS A 476 -1.01 -19.43 -37.76
N THR A 477 0.31 -19.58 -37.65
CA THR A 477 1.10 -20.19 -38.73
C THR A 477 2.32 -20.91 -38.18
N ARG A 478 2.10 -22.08 -37.59
CA ARG A 478 3.08 -23.20 -37.53
C ARG A 478 2.39 -24.47 -37.08
N ARG A 479 1.63 -25.06 -37.96
CA ARG A 479 1.38 -26.51 -38.08
C ARG A 479 1.07 -26.77 -39.52
N ILE A 480 1.98 -27.42 -40.17
CA ILE A 480 1.97 -28.33 -41.30
C ILE A 480 3.40 -28.30 -41.84
N ASP A 481 4.14 -29.23 -41.48
CA ASP A 481 4.87 -30.36 -42.02
C ASP A 481 5.81 -30.95 -41.00
#